data_5527e81cee37ef6ab3512bfe8916bc72
#
_entry.id   5527e81cee37ef6ab3512bfe8916bc72
#
_cell.length_a   1.000
_cell.length_b   1.000
_cell.length_c   1.000
_cell.angle_alpha   90.00
_cell.angle_beta   90.00
_cell.angle_gamma   90.00
#
_symmetry.space_group_name_H-M   'P 1'
#
loop_
_entity.id
_entity.type
_entity.pdbx_description
1 polymer ?
#
loop_
_entity_poly.entity_id
_entity_poly.type
_entity_poly.pdbx_seq_one_letter_code
_entity_poly.pdbx_strand_id
1 'polypeptide(L)'
;MSRKSQNRLAPRAWSFSRGSFLALVLAWFLLVPGSALAGEPRGDATIFIYHHFGDERYPTTNVGMDQFREQMAYLAVHDYQVIPLAELVASLHDGKPLVPKTVVITIDDGYRTIFSEAWPVLRKYGFPFTVFLYVEGLERGYPNYLTWDQVEEMAAAGVDFQDHSYSHHRLADWPPGMKEVEYRRWIRADLARGAAIMERRLGVKPRFFAIPYGEYNDVVLSEARKAGYEAAFTQDAGSVSDDTELFLIPREPILGTDWASLEHFRQVLERIDLPFADMTPDFAPLRENPPARFGARLLYPERYRSDSFGIFVSELGWQQAILEGDWVYIDNETSLNRRINRVMISARERDSGRTALRFWMLTNPSAP
;
A
#
# COMPACT_ATOMS: atom_id res chain seq x y z
N MET A 1 -16.15 -18.14 -87.47
CA MET A 1 -17.11 -17.37 -88.30
C MET A 1 -17.30 -16.01 -87.64
N SER A 2 -16.87 -15.07 -88.36
CA SER A 2 -17.33 -13.78 -88.88
C SER A 2 -17.25 -12.67 -87.82
N ARG A 3 -16.25 -11.85 -87.88
CA ARG A 3 -15.93 -10.63 -88.74
C ARG A 3 -16.71 -9.39 -88.31
N LYS A 4 -15.91 -8.39 -88.02
CA LYS A 4 -15.88 -6.96 -88.48
C LYS A 4 -16.66 -5.99 -87.55
N SER A 5 -16.33 -4.74 -87.32
CA SER A 5 -15.28 -3.87 -87.90
C SER A 5 -15.14 -2.59 -87.07
N GLN A 6 -13.94 -2.11 -86.97
CA GLN A 6 -13.46 -0.75 -86.88
C GLN A 6 -14.46 0.41 -87.14
N ASN A 7 -14.37 1.46 -86.30
CA ASN A 7 -14.00 2.76 -86.93
C ASN A 7 -13.40 3.74 -85.90
N ARG A 8 -12.29 4.30 -86.23
CA ARG A 8 -11.59 5.42 -85.62
C ARG A 8 -12.25 6.72 -86.01
N LEU A 9 -12.15 7.74 -85.17
CA LEU A 9 -11.92 9.12 -85.55
C LEU A 9 -11.49 9.94 -84.29
N ALA A 10 -10.30 10.44 -84.33
CA ALA A 10 -9.78 11.59 -83.58
C ALA A 10 -9.76 12.79 -84.55
N PRO A 11 -9.27 13.97 -84.22
CA PRO A 11 -9.30 14.75 -82.97
C PRO A 11 -9.86 16.17 -83.17
N ARG A 12 -10.07 16.93 -82.13
CA ARG A 12 -10.02 18.39 -82.25
C ARG A 12 -9.53 19.03 -80.99
N ALA A 13 -8.38 19.61 -81.03
CA ALA A 13 -7.84 20.51 -80.04
C ALA A 13 -8.56 21.88 -80.11
N TRP A 14 -8.85 22.45 -78.99
CA TRP A 14 -9.07 23.87 -78.81
C TRP A 14 -8.41 24.35 -77.57
N SER A 15 -7.44 25.21 -77.71
CA SER A 15 -6.81 26.05 -76.70
C SER A 15 -7.68 27.24 -76.37
N PHE A 16 -7.77 27.65 -75.14
CA PHE A 16 -7.86 29.04 -74.71
C PHE A 16 -7.71 29.12 -73.17
N SER A 17 -6.78 29.78 -72.81
CA SER A 17 -6.46 31.04 -72.13
C SER A 17 -6.55 30.99 -70.56
N ARG A 18 -5.42 31.44 -70.04
CA ARG A 18 -5.20 31.73 -68.58
C ARG A 18 -6.24 32.67 -68.01
N GLY A 19 -6.86 32.26 -66.95
CA GLY A 19 -7.62 33.13 -66.09
C GLY A 19 -7.41 32.70 -64.60
N SER A 20 -6.67 33.55 -63.89
CA SER A 20 -6.40 33.37 -62.48
C SER A 20 -7.67 33.50 -61.68
N PHE A 21 -8.10 32.44 -60.98
CA PHE A 21 -9.08 32.54 -59.91
C PHE A 21 -8.42 32.11 -58.59
N LEU A 22 -8.20 33.11 -57.74
CA LEU A 22 -7.78 32.92 -56.35
C LEU A 22 -8.98 32.34 -55.62
N ALA A 23 -8.95 31.02 -55.36
CA ALA A 23 -9.95 30.40 -54.46
C ALA A 23 -9.45 30.52 -53.03
N LEU A 24 -10.05 31.39 -52.25
CA LEU A 24 -9.94 31.46 -50.80
C LEU A 24 -10.53 30.18 -50.21
N VAL A 25 -9.67 29.25 -49.77
CA VAL A 25 -10.07 28.14 -48.94
C VAL A 25 -10.13 28.65 -47.48
N LEU A 26 -11.32 29.01 -47.02
CA LEU A 26 -11.61 29.19 -45.59
C LEU A 26 -11.54 27.83 -44.92
N ALA A 27 -10.39 27.54 -44.29
CA ALA A 27 -10.26 26.43 -43.36
C ALA A 27 -11.08 26.76 -42.09
N TRP A 28 -12.24 26.16 -41.99
CA TRP A 28 -12.96 26.06 -40.72
C TRP A 28 -12.18 25.14 -39.81
N PHE A 29 -11.35 25.68 -38.93
CA PHE A 29 -10.88 25.00 -37.76
C PHE A 29 -12.11 24.77 -36.85
N LEU A 30 -12.71 23.60 -36.93
CA LEU A 30 -13.55 23.06 -35.87
C LEU A 30 -12.69 23.00 -34.63
N LEU A 31 -12.81 23.97 -33.73
CA LEU A 31 -12.46 23.86 -32.34
C LEU A 31 -13.32 22.72 -31.77
N VAL A 32 -12.80 21.50 -31.82
CA VAL A 32 -13.27 20.41 -30.97
C VAL A 32 -12.91 20.89 -29.56
N PRO A 33 -13.90 21.18 -28.68
CA PRO A 33 -13.58 21.40 -27.29
C PRO A 33 -12.83 20.13 -26.84
N GLY A 34 -11.58 20.29 -26.44
CA GLY A 34 -10.83 19.21 -25.83
C GLY A 34 -11.69 18.72 -24.67
N SER A 35 -12.30 17.55 -24.84
CA SER A 35 -12.82 16.81 -23.73
C SER A 35 -11.64 16.68 -22.80
N ALA A 36 -11.66 17.39 -21.67
CA ALA A 36 -10.80 17.05 -20.54
C ALA A 36 -11.02 15.55 -20.37
N LEU A 37 -10.01 14.77 -20.66
CA LEU A 37 -9.98 13.37 -20.33
C LEU A 37 -10.22 13.35 -18.81
N ALA A 38 -11.46 13.05 -18.42
CA ALA A 38 -11.72 12.65 -17.07
C ALA A 38 -10.71 11.52 -16.84
N GLY A 39 -9.72 11.77 -15.99
CA GLY A 39 -8.68 10.78 -15.72
C GLY A 39 -9.38 9.48 -15.39
N GLU A 40 -8.86 8.36 -15.92
CA GLU A 40 -9.33 7.03 -15.54
C GLU A 40 -9.49 7.01 -14.03
N PRO A 41 -10.59 6.43 -13.50
CA PRO A 41 -10.79 6.40 -12.06
C PRO A 41 -9.57 5.74 -11.42
N ARG A 42 -8.85 6.51 -10.62
CA ARG A 42 -7.69 6.02 -9.86
C ARG A 42 -8.18 4.87 -8.97
N GLY A 43 -7.63 3.68 -9.18
CA GLY A 43 -7.90 2.53 -8.35
C GLY A 43 -7.15 2.66 -7.04
N ASP A 44 -7.75 2.14 -5.97
CA ASP A 44 -7.06 1.90 -4.71
C ASP A 44 -6.93 0.40 -4.51
N ALA A 45 -5.79 -0.05 -3.99
CA ALA A 45 -5.59 -1.43 -3.60
C ALA A 45 -5.67 -1.57 -2.08
N THR A 46 -6.13 -2.73 -1.62
CA THR A 46 -6.14 -3.08 -0.20
C THR A 46 -5.12 -4.18 0.05
N ILE A 47 -4.18 -3.96 0.98
CA ILE A 47 -3.25 -4.99 1.46
C ILE A 47 -3.73 -5.45 2.83
N PHE A 48 -4.12 -6.70 2.95
CA PHE A 48 -4.48 -7.28 4.25
C PHE A 48 -3.25 -7.80 4.98
N ILE A 49 -3.25 -7.63 6.32
CA ILE A 49 -2.26 -8.24 7.20
C ILE A 49 -2.96 -9.20 8.16
N TYR A 50 -2.53 -10.45 8.15
CA TYR A 50 -2.92 -11.51 9.06
C TYR A 50 -1.71 -11.99 9.87
N HIS A 51 -1.97 -12.79 10.94
CA HIS A 51 -0.91 -13.41 11.75
C HIS A 51 -1.27 -14.86 12.09
N HIS A 52 -2.17 -15.09 13.07
CA HIS A 52 -2.63 -16.41 13.49
C HIS A 52 -3.98 -16.78 12.86
N PHE A 53 -4.20 -18.07 12.65
CA PHE A 53 -5.42 -18.62 12.08
C PHE A 53 -5.99 -19.72 12.98
N GLY A 54 -7.19 -19.52 13.53
CA GLY A 54 -7.88 -20.50 14.36
C GLY A 54 -7.18 -20.83 15.67
N ASP A 55 -6.29 -19.99 16.16
CA ASP A 55 -5.55 -20.20 17.41
C ASP A 55 -6.02 -19.22 18.50
N GLU A 56 -6.98 -19.65 19.29
CA GLU A 56 -7.60 -18.86 20.35
C GLU A 56 -6.64 -18.48 21.50
N ARG A 57 -5.44 -19.07 21.54
CA ARG A 57 -4.42 -18.68 22.52
C ARG A 57 -3.88 -17.27 22.27
N TYR A 58 -4.08 -16.74 21.06
CA TYR A 58 -3.61 -15.42 20.63
C TYR A 58 -4.77 -14.53 20.19
N PRO A 59 -5.72 -14.19 21.07
CA PRO A 59 -6.98 -13.55 20.70
C PRO A 59 -6.82 -12.19 20.04
N THR A 60 -5.71 -11.51 20.25
CA THR A 60 -5.45 -10.16 19.69
C THR A 60 -4.87 -10.17 18.27
N THR A 61 -4.32 -11.30 17.83
CA THR A 61 -3.66 -11.43 16.51
C THR A 61 -4.23 -12.58 15.68
N ASN A 62 -5.26 -13.27 16.21
CA ASN A 62 -5.91 -14.39 15.57
C ASN A 62 -7.10 -13.95 14.71
N VAL A 63 -7.32 -14.65 13.60
CA VAL A 63 -8.59 -14.67 12.87
C VAL A 63 -9.21 -16.07 12.99
N GLY A 64 -10.51 -16.13 13.31
CA GLY A 64 -11.25 -17.39 13.34
C GLY A 64 -11.33 -18.02 11.95
N MET A 65 -11.23 -19.35 11.87
CA MET A 65 -11.19 -20.02 10.56
C MET A 65 -12.50 -19.85 9.76
N ASP A 66 -13.64 -19.74 10.40
CA ASP A 66 -14.90 -19.48 9.71
C ASP A 66 -14.93 -18.07 9.13
N GLN A 67 -14.48 -17.07 9.91
CA GLN A 67 -14.32 -15.70 9.44
C GLN A 67 -13.35 -15.63 8.25
N PHE A 68 -12.19 -16.29 8.34
CA PHE A 68 -11.23 -16.31 7.24
C PHE A 68 -11.80 -16.94 5.98
N ARG A 69 -12.51 -18.06 6.08
CA ARG A 69 -13.19 -18.69 4.94
C ARG A 69 -14.25 -17.78 4.32
N GLU A 70 -15.04 -17.09 5.16
CA GLU A 70 -16.04 -16.12 4.68
C GLU A 70 -15.39 -14.93 3.96
N GLN A 71 -14.28 -14.41 4.46
CA GLN A 71 -13.52 -13.32 3.81
C GLN A 71 -13.00 -13.76 2.43
N MET A 72 -12.38 -14.93 2.32
CA MET A 72 -11.90 -15.46 1.04
C MET A 72 -13.04 -15.73 0.06
N ALA A 73 -14.15 -16.28 0.54
CA ALA A 73 -15.35 -16.48 -0.28
C ALA A 73 -15.92 -15.14 -0.76
N TYR A 74 -15.92 -14.12 0.11
CA TYR A 74 -16.38 -12.78 -0.25
C TYR A 74 -15.55 -12.18 -1.39
N LEU A 75 -14.22 -12.25 -1.31
CA LEU A 75 -13.34 -11.77 -2.39
C LEU A 75 -13.66 -12.46 -3.72
N ALA A 76 -13.81 -13.80 -3.71
CA ALA A 76 -14.09 -14.56 -4.91
C ALA A 76 -15.47 -14.24 -5.53
N VAL A 77 -16.51 -14.11 -4.70
CA VAL A 77 -17.88 -13.85 -5.17
C VAL A 77 -18.08 -12.43 -5.70
N HIS A 78 -17.29 -11.47 -5.19
CA HIS A 78 -17.42 -10.07 -5.56
C HIS A 78 -16.34 -9.61 -6.56
N ASP A 79 -15.69 -10.55 -7.25
CA ASP A 79 -14.72 -10.27 -8.33
C ASP A 79 -13.54 -9.38 -7.90
N TYR A 80 -13.05 -9.53 -6.64
CA TYR A 80 -11.82 -8.89 -6.23
C TYR A 80 -10.62 -9.58 -6.88
N GLN A 81 -9.69 -8.78 -7.37
CA GLN A 81 -8.46 -9.28 -7.99
C GLN A 81 -7.39 -9.46 -6.92
N VAL A 82 -7.20 -10.68 -6.45
CA VAL A 82 -6.11 -11.00 -5.51
C VAL A 82 -4.84 -11.22 -6.32
N ILE A 83 -3.88 -10.29 -6.18
CA ILE A 83 -2.63 -10.29 -6.96
C ILE A 83 -1.40 -10.53 -6.06
N PRO A 84 -0.27 -11.00 -6.64
CA PRO A 84 0.99 -11.07 -5.92
C PRO A 84 1.47 -9.69 -5.43
N LEU A 85 2.09 -9.64 -4.24
CA LEU A 85 2.65 -8.42 -3.69
C LEU A 85 3.66 -7.75 -4.64
N ALA A 86 4.48 -8.56 -5.31
CA ALA A 86 5.47 -8.08 -6.27
C ALA A 86 4.84 -7.36 -7.47
N GLU A 87 3.64 -7.75 -7.90
CA GLU A 87 2.92 -7.09 -8.98
C GLU A 87 2.42 -5.71 -8.55
N LEU A 88 1.88 -5.60 -7.33
CA LEU A 88 1.47 -4.31 -6.77
C LEU A 88 2.67 -3.36 -6.65
N VAL A 89 3.79 -3.81 -6.05
CA VAL A 89 4.99 -2.99 -5.90
C VAL A 89 5.57 -2.55 -7.25
N ALA A 90 5.56 -3.43 -8.25
CA ALA A 90 5.98 -3.07 -9.59
C ALA A 90 5.08 -1.99 -10.22
N SER A 91 3.77 -2.07 -10.00
CA SER A 91 2.84 -1.04 -10.49
C SER A 91 3.10 0.32 -9.84
N LEU A 92 3.33 0.35 -8.52
CA LEU A 92 3.69 1.58 -7.79
C LEU A 92 5.03 2.15 -8.27
N HIS A 93 6.03 1.30 -8.44
CA HIS A 93 7.36 1.72 -8.91
C HIS A 93 7.31 2.33 -10.32
N ASP A 94 6.52 1.75 -11.20
CA ASP A 94 6.36 2.19 -12.58
C ASP A 94 5.37 3.36 -12.74
N GLY A 95 4.70 3.79 -11.66
CA GLY A 95 3.65 4.82 -11.70
C GLY A 95 2.43 4.39 -12.52
N LYS A 96 2.14 3.09 -12.57
CA LYS A 96 0.99 2.55 -13.31
C LYS A 96 -0.28 2.68 -12.48
N PRO A 97 -1.40 3.09 -13.08
CA PRO A 97 -2.68 3.13 -12.40
C PRO A 97 -3.05 1.76 -11.81
N LEU A 98 -3.52 1.76 -10.56
CA LEU A 98 -4.01 0.55 -9.93
C LEU A 98 -5.39 0.18 -10.47
N VAL A 99 -5.62 -1.11 -10.65
CA VAL A 99 -6.92 -1.62 -11.08
C VAL A 99 -7.89 -1.61 -9.89
N PRO A 100 -9.13 -1.13 -10.05
CA PRO A 100 -10.13 -1.18 -8.98
C PRO A 100 -10.34 -2.61 -8.44
N LYS A 101 -10.66 -2.75 -7.15
CA LYS A 101 -10.80 -4.03 -6.45
C LYS A 101 -9.54 -4.89 -6.41
N THR A 102 -8.36 -4.27 -6.50
CA THR A 102 -7.10 -4.97 -6.28
C THR A 102 -6.89 -5.25 -4.79
N VAL A 103 -6.57 -6.49 -4.49
CA VAL A 103 -6.29 -6.97 -3.13
C VAL A 103 -4.96 -7.72 -3.10
N VAL A 104 -4.20 -7.53 -2.03
CA VAL A 104 -3.01 -8.31 -1.71
C VAL A 104 -3.18 -8.92 -0.32
N ILE A 105 -2.83 -10.19 -0.17
CA ILE A 105 -2.86 -10.89 1.11
C ILE A 105 -1.44 -11.02 1.64
N THR A 106 -1.20 -10.49 2.85
CA THR A 106 0.07 -10.65 3.56
C THR A 106 -0.15 -11.29 4.92
N ILE A 107 0.83 -12.06 5.39
CA ILE A 107 0.79 -12.74 6.67
C ILE A 107 2.15 -12.53 7.35
N ASP A 108 2.12 -12.00 8.56
CA ASP A 108 3.36 -11.71 9.29
C ASP A 108 3.79 -12.85 10.22
N ASP A 109 5.02 -12.77 10.71
CA ASP A 109 5.68 -13.59 11.71
C ASP A 109 6.06 -15.02 11.27
N GLY A 110 5.29 -15.66 10.40
CA GLY A 110 5.58 -17.05 10.02
C GLY A 110 5.09 -18.08 11.04
N TYR A 111 3.91 -17.89 11.63
CA TYR A 111 3.32 -18.87 12.55
C TYR A 111 2.90 -20.16 11.84
N ARG A 112 2.95 -21.29 12.57
CA ARG A 112 2.64 -22.63 12.03
C ARG A 112 1.21 -22.74 11.48
N THR A 113 0.26 -21.99 12.01
CA THR A 113 -1.13 -21.99 11.53
C THR A 113 -1.27 -21.49 10.09
N ILE A 114 -0.26 -20.83 9.55
CA ILE A 114 -0.20 -20.50 8.13
C ILE A 114 -0.18 -21.78 7.27
N PHE A 115 0.67 -22.75 7.64
CA PHE A 115 0.80 -24.01 6.93
C PHE A 115 -0.42 -24.91 7.09
N SER A 116 -0.92 -25.06 8.35
CA SER A 116 -1.99 -26.01 8.65
C SER A 116 -3.40 -25.50 8.29
N GLU A 117 -3.63 -24.20 8.39
CA GLU A 117 -4.98 -23.60 8.30
C GLU A 117 -5.14 -22.66 7.10
N ALA A 118 -4.28 -21.63 6.99
CA ALA A 118 -4.46 -20.59 5.98
C ALA A 118 -4.14 -21.07 4.56
N TRP A 119 -3.01 -21.71 4.37
CA TRP A 119 -2.53 -22.16 3.05
C TRP A 119 -3.50 -23.10 2.33
N PRO A 120 -4.12 -24.12 2.95
CA PRO A 120 -5.14 -24.93 2.29
C PRO A 120 -6.34 -24.11 1.78
N VAL A 121 -6.76 -23.09 2.52
CA VAL A 121 -7.87 -22.20 2.11
C VAL A 121 -7.46 -21.34 0.94
N LEU A 122 -6.31 -20.65 1.02
CA LEU A 122 -5.81 -19.77 -0.04
C LEU A 122 -5.56 -20.56 -1.34
N ARG A 123 -4.98 -21.76 -1.24
CA ARG A 123 -4.76 -22.66 -2.38
C ARG A 123 -6.07 -23.07 -3.06
N LYS A 124 -7.16 -23.30 -2.30
CA LYS A 124 -8.47 -23.64 -2.86
C LYS A 124 -9.00 -22.56 -3.80
N TYR A 125 -8.74 -21.29 -3.50
CA TYR A 125 -9.15 -20.14 -4.33
C TYR A 125 -8.11 -19.75 -5.38
N GLY A 126 -6.91 -20.34 -5.34
CA GLY A 126 -5.79 -19.90 -6.17
C GLY A 126 -5.28 -18.50 -5.83
N PHE A 127 -5.51 -18.04 -4.62
CA PHE A 127 -5.09 -16.71 -4.18
C PHE A 127 -3.62 -16.68 -3.82
N PRO A 128 -2.81 -15.83 -4.49
CA PRO A 128 -1.43 -15.58 -4.09
C PRO A 128 -1.38 -14.87 -2.74
N PHE A 129 -0.33 -15.10 -1.98
CA PHE A 129 -0.06 -14.41 -0.73
C PHE A 129 1.43 -14.38 -0.42
N THR A 130 1.82 -13.42 0.40
CA THR A 130 3.20 -13.24 0.86
C THR A 130 3.28 -13.45 2.37
N VAL A 131 4.29 -14.20 2.82
CA VAL A 131 4.59 -14.38 4.25
C VAL A 131 5.84 -13.60 4.59
N PHE A 132 5.76 -12.69 5.56
CA PHE A 132 6.90 -11.97 6.10
C PHE A 132 7.46 -12.73 7.32
N LEU A 133 8.68 -13.26 7.21
CA LEU A 133 9.24 -14.17 8.20
C LEU A 133 10.02 -13.48 9.31
N TYR A 134 9.62 -13.74 10.54
CA TYR A 134 10.47 -13.54 11.73
C TYR A 134 11.51 -14.65 11.80
N VAL A 135 12.74 -14.36 11.33
CA VAL A 135 13.74 -15.39 11.02
C VAL A 135 14.29 -16.10 12.26
N GLU A 136 14.50 -15.40 13.37
CA GLU A 136 15.02 -16.04 14.60
C GLU A 136 14.05 -17.08 15.15
N GLY A 137 12.74 -16.87 15.01
CA GLY A 137 11.72 -17.83 15.45
C GLY A 137 11.87 -19.18 14.76
N LEU A 138 12.15 -19.16 13.45
CA LEU A 138 12.40 -20.36 12.64
C LEU A 138 13.77 -20.97 12.96
N GLU A 139 14.84 -20.16 13.03
CA GLU A 139 16.20 -20.64 13.32
C GLU A 139 16.32 -21.32 14.70
N ARG A 140 15.57 -20.83 15.69
CA ARG A 140 15.51 -21.40 17.03
C ARG A 140 14.52 -22.56 17.15
N GLY A 141 13.75 -22.83 16.11
CA GLY A 141 12.74 -23.90 16.13
C GLY A 141 11.63 -23.67 17.16
N TYR A 142 11.17 -22.45 17.33
CA TYR A 142 10.09 -22.17 18.26
C TYR A 142 8.80 -22.92 17.87
N PRO A 143 8.13 -23.60 18.80
CA PRO A 143 7.10 -24.59 18.47
C PRO A 143 5.87 -24.03 17.77
N ASN A 144 5.62 -22.72 17.86
CA ASN A 144 4.46 -22.07 17.23
C ASN A 144 4.78 -21.50 15.84
N TYR A 145 6.03 -21.58 15.38
CA TYR A 145 6.46 -21.05 14.09
C TYR A 145 6.56 -22.16 13.05
N LEU A 146 6.59 -21.77 11.78
CA LEU A 146 6.93 -22.66 10.66
C LEU A 146 8.31 -23.28 10.87
N THR A 147 8.50 -24.49 10.39
CA THR A 147 9.85 -25.05 10.19
C THR A 147 10.37 -24.63 8.83
N TRP A 148 11.70 -24.66 8.66
CA TRP A 148 12.29 -24.39 7.34
C TRP A 148 11.80 -25.38 6.27
N ASP A 149 11.59 -26.65 6.60
CA ASP A 149 11.03 -27.63 5.66
C ASP A 149 9.63 -27.23 5.16
N GLN A 150 8.78 -26.69 6.07
CA GLN A 150 7.46 -26.19 5.70
C GLN A 150 7.57 -24.94 4.82
N VAL A 151 8.48 -24.02 5.13
CA VAL A 151 8.72 -22.82 4.32
C VAL A 151 9.21 -23.22 2.93
N GLU A 152 10.16 -24.16 2.82
CA GLU A 152 10.69 -24.64 1.55
C GLU A 152 9.61 -25.38 0.73
N GLU A 153 8.72 -26.17 1.36
CA GLU A 153 7.59 -26.81 0.72
C GLU A 153 6.60 -25.79 0.16
N MET A 154 6.25 -24.77 0.94
CA MET A 154 5.34 -23.70 0.51
C MET A 154 5.96 -22.86 -0.60
N ALA A 155 7.25 -22.53 -0.51
CA ALA A 155 7.98 -21.78 -1.53
C ALA A 155 8.04 -22.55 -2.86
N ALA A 156 8.29 -23.87 -2.81
CA ALA A 156 8.23 -24.74 -3.99
C ALA A 156 6.84 -24.80 -4.63
N ALA A 157 5.78 -24.55 -3.85
CA ALA A 157 4.41 -24.44 -4.32
C ALA A 157 4.01 -23.00 -4.77
N GLY A 158 4.96 -22.06 -4.76
CA GLY A 158 4.76 -20.70 -5.27
C GLY A 158 4.35 -19.66 -4.23
N VAL A 159 4.43 -19.97 -2.93
CA VAL A 159 4.21 -18.98 -1.88
C VAL A 159 5.43 -18.05 -1.80
N ASP A 160 5.17 -16.74 -1.75
CA ASP A 160 6.20 -15.72 -1.62
C ASP A 160 6.60 -15.51 -0.15
N PHE A 161 7.91 -15.49 0.12
CA PHE A 161 8.47 -15.26 1.44
C PHE A 161 9.38 -14.05 1.46
N GLN A 162 9.11 -13.10 2.37
CA GLN A 162 9.78 -11.84 2.49
C GLN A 162 10.24 -11.58 3.94
N ASP A 163 10.99 -10.52 4.18
CA ASP A 163 11.69 -10.29 5.45
C ASP A 163 10.82 -9.54 6.48
N HIS A 164 10.79 -10.06 7.72
CA HIS A 164 10.20 -9.42 8.90
C HIS A 164 11.24 -9.18 10.01
N SER A 165 12.46 -8.89 9.63
CA SER A 165 13.68 -8.80 10.44
C SER A 165 14.18 -10.13 11.01
N TYR A 166 15.43 -10.13 11.49
CA TYR A 166 15.95 -11.30 12.18
C TYR A 166 15.33 -11.47 13.56
N SER A 167 15.33 -10.41 14.37
CA SER A 167 15.02 -10.47 15.81
C SER A 167 13.59 -10.08 16.19
N HIS A 168 12.82 -9.52 15.26
CA HIS A 168 11.48 -8.98 15.49
C HIS A 168 11.42 -7.97 16.66
N HIS A 169 12.51 -7.21 16.87
CA HIS A 169 12.52 -6.11 17.83
C HIS A 169 11.73 -4.91 17.31
N ARG A 170 11.27 -4.05 18.24
CA ARG A 170 10.71 -2.74 17.91
C ARG A 170 11.84 -1.84 17.41
N LEU A 171 12.07 -1.85 16.09
CA LEU A 171 13.23 -1.18 15.49
C LEU A 171 13.19 0.33 15.66
N ALA A 172 11.99 0.94 15.79
CA ALA A 172 11.85 2.35 16.07
C ALA A 172 12.09 2.73 17.53
N ASP A 173 12.19 1.75 18.41
CA ASP A 173 12.46 1.96 19.81
C ASP A 173 13.96 2.22 20.04
N TRP A 174 14.37 3.44 19.86
CA TRP A 174 15.77 3.86 20.02
C TRP A 174 16.20 3.72 21.48
N PRO A 175 17.16 2.82 21.79
CA PRO A 175 17.56 2.57 23.17
C PRO A 175 18.14 3.82 23.84
N PRO A 176 17.72 4.17 25.07
CA PRO A 176 18.24 5.33 25.79
C PRO A 176 19.77 5.33 25.89
N GLY A 177 20.39 6.46 25.55
CA GLY A 177 21.83 6.61 25.62
C GLY A 177 22.63 6.00 24.47
N MET A 178 21.99 5.26 23.57
CA MET A 178 22.65 4.73 22.37
C MET A 178 22.90 5.88 21.37
N LYS A 179 24.10 5.97 20.82
CA LYS A 179 24.44 6.95 19.79
C LYS A 179 23.80 6.55 18.46
N GLU A 180 23.45 7.52 17.62
CA GLU A 180 22.84 7.26 16.32
C GLU A 180 23.65 6.28 15.46
N VAL A 181 24.98 6.41 15.44
CA VAL A 181 25.85 5.51 14.68
C VAL A 181 25.76 4.05 15.16
N GLU A 182 25.53 3.82 16.45
CA GLU A 182 25.38 2.49 17.06
C GLU A 182 23.98 1.96 16.76
N TYR A 183 22.97 2.80 16.85
CA TYR A 183 21.57 2.46 16.51
C TYR A 183 21.44 2.06 15.03
N ARG A 184 22.00 2.85 14.11
CA ARG A 184 22.04 2.51 12.68
C ARG A 184 22.78 1.19 12.43
N ARG A 185 23.89 0.94 13.13
CA ARG A 185 24.64 -0.32 13.02
C ARG A 185 23.84 -1.52 13.51
N TRP A 186 23.11 -1.35 14.60
CA TRP A 186 22.26 -2.40 15.17
C TRP A 186 21.13 -2.78 14.20
N ILE A 187 20.37 -1.81 13.67
CA ILE A 187 19.32 -2.07 12.68
C ILE A 187 19.91 -2.79 11.45
N ARG A 188 20.99 -2.25 10.90
CA ARG A 188 21.63 -2.85 9.72
C ARG A 188 22.09 -4.29 9.94
N ALA A 189 22.62 -4.60 11.11
CA ALA A 189 23.06 -5.95 11.46
C ALA A 189 21.88 -6.92 11.54
N ASP A 190 20.76 -6.48 12.10
CA ASP A 190 19.54 -7.26 12.21
C ASP A 190 18.96 -7.60 10.83
N LEU A 191 18.74 -6.58 9.99
CA LEU A 191 18.23 -6.77 8.62
C LEU A 191 19.16 -7.63 7.76
N ALA A 192 20.47 -7.38 7.80
CA ALA A 192 21.44 -8.16 7.03
C ALA A 192 21.45 -9.63 7.45
N ARG A 193 21.29 -9.91 8.75
CA ARG A 193 21.26 -11.29 9.27
C ARG A 193 20.02 -12.04 8.79
N GLY A 194 18.84 -11.43 8.88
CA GLY A 194 17.58 -12.02 8.40
C GLY A 194 17.66 -12.33 6.91
N ALA A 195 17.99 -11.32 6.10
CA ALA A 195 18.10 -11.47 4.66
C ALA A 195 19.11 -12.54 4.22
N ALA A 196 20.29 -12.61 4.85
CA ALA A 196 21.31 -13.62 4.52
C ALA A 196 20.87 -15.05 4.85
N ILE A 197 20.10 -15.26 5.92
CA ILE A 197 19.56 -16.56 6.27
C ILE A 197 18.49 -16.97 5.25
N MET A 198 17.57 -16.08 4.93
CA MET A 198 16.52 -16.32 3.93
C MET A 198 17.12 -16.65 2.57
N GLU A 199 18.09 -15.86 2.10
CA GLU A 199 18.78 -16.10 0.84
C GLU A 199 19.45 -17.48 0.81
N ARG A 200 20.12 -17.88 1.88
CA ARG A 200 20.74 -19.20 1.99
C ARG A 200 19.71 -20.34 1.96
N ARG A 201 18.54 -20.17 2.57
CA ARG A 201 17.49 -21.19 2.67
C ARG A 201 16.63 -21.28 1.42
N LEU A 202 16.27 -20.14 0.84
CA LEU A 202 15.32 -20.05 -0.27
C LEU A 202 15.97 -19.83 -1.63
N GLY A 203 17.29 -19.58 -1.67
CA GLY A 203 18.03 -19.30 -2.90
C GLY A 203 17.78 -17.92 -3.52
N VAL A 204 16.95 -17.11 -2.87
CA VAL A 204 16.62 -15.73 -3.32
C VAL A 204 16.69 -14.76 -2.16
N LYS A 205 17.25 -13.58 -2.41
CA LYS A 205 17.28 -12.50 -1.42
C LYS A 205 15.89 -11.88 -1.29
N PRO A 206 15.37 -11.63 -0.05
CA PRO A 206 14.11 -10.91 0.10
C PRO A 206 14.21 -9.50 -0.47
N ARG A 207 13.18 -9.10 -1.18
CA ARG A 207 13.06 -7.78 -1.84
C ARG A 207 12.25 -6.80 -1.00
N PHE A 208 11.38 -7.30 -0.15
CA PHE A 208 10.40 -6.54 0.60
C PHE A 208 10.61 -6.72 2.10
N PHE A 209 10.29 -5.66 2.84
CA PHE A 209 10.46 -5.63 4.28
C PHE A 209 9.17 -5.20 4.98
N ALA A 210 8.53 -6.09 5.76
CA ALA A 210 7.51 -5.67 6.70
C ALA A 210 8.17 -5.23 8.00
N ILE A 211 7.87 -4.02 8.44
CA ILE A 211 8.46 -3.46 9.64
C ILE A 211 7.80 -4.08 10.88
N PRO A 212 8.55 -4.72 11.80
CA PRO A 212 7.98 -5.31 13.02
C PRO A 212 7.11 -4.31 13.80
N TYR A 213 5.90 -4.75 14.19
CA TYR A 213 4.87 -3.92 14.81
C TYR A 213 4.39 -2.73 13.96
N GLY A 214 4.86 -2.60 12.73
CA GLY A 214 4.64 -1.42 11.90
C GLY A 214 5.28 -0.14 12.48
N GLU A 215 6.28 -0.27 13.33
CA GLU A 215 6.88 0.85 14.05
C GLU A 215 8.17 1.32 13.35
N TYR A 216 8.13 2.54 12.84
CA TYR A 216 9.20 3.13 12.05
C TYR A 216 9.60 4.53 12.54
N ASN A 217 10.78 4.95 12.15
CA ASN A 217 11.27 6.30 12.14
C ASN A 217 12.18 6.51 10.90
N ASP A 218 12.67 7.70 10.70
CA ASP A 218 13.54 8.05 9.57
C ASP A 218 14.79 7.17 9.48
N VAL A 219 15.34 6.76 10.62
CA VAL A 219 16.53 5.89 10.70
C VAL A 219 16.20 4.47 10.19
N VAL A 220 15.09 3.88 10.66
CA VAL A 220 14.65 2.53 10.21
C VAL A 220 14.43 2.52 8.71
N LEU A 221 13.68 3.50 8.19
CA LEU A 221 13.40 3.60 6.75
C LEU A 221 14.68 3.81 5.93
N SER A 222 15.61 4.66 6.42
CA SER A 222 16.89 4.88 5.77
C SER A 222 17.76 3.62 5.72
N GLU A 223 17.83 2.85 6.80
CA GLU A 223 18.64 1.63 6.84
C GLU A 223 17.99 0.51 6.02
N ALA A 224 16.66 0.43 5.93
CA ALA A 224 15.95 -0.49 5.04
C ALA A 224 16.27 -0.19 3.56
N ARG A 225 16.22 1.08 3.14
CA ARG A 225 16.64 1.49 1.77
C ARG A 225 18.10 1.08 1.50
N LYS A 226 19.02 1.33 2.43
CA LYS A 226 20.45 0.97 2.29
C LYS A 226 20.69 -0.53 2.28
N ALA A 227 19.85 -1.34 2.92
CA ALA A 227 19.90 -2.80 2.86
C ALA A 227 19.50 -3.35 1.49
N GLY A 228 18.91 -2.50 0.63
CA GLY A 228 18.53 -2.82 -0.74
C GLY A 228 17.13 -3.40 -0.88
N TYR A 229 16.25 -3.19 0.12
CA TYR A 229 14.81 -3.47 -0.06
C TYR A 229 14.22 -2.50 -1.08
N GLU A 230 13.28 -2.99 -1.84
CA GLU A 230 12.55 -2.22 -2.87
C GLU A 230 11.32 -1.53 -2.29
N ALA A 231 10.73 -2.11 -1.24
CA ALA A 231 9.60 -1.54 -0.53
C ALA A 231 9.59 -1.94 0.95
N ALA A 232 8.96 -1.09 1.79
CA ALA A 232 8.71 -1.39 3.19
C ALA A 232 7.23 -1.19 3.53
N PHE A 233 6.70 -2.09 4.36
CA PHE A 233 5.30 -2.19 4.73
C PHE A 233 5.11 -1.88 6.20
N THR A 234 4.18 -1.00 6.50
CA THR A 234 3.79 -0.62 7.86
C THR A 234 2.62 -1.47 8.34
N GLN A 235 2.15 -1.22 9.57
CA GLN A 235 0.85 -1.69 10.06
C GLN A 235 -0.11 -0.49 10.27
N ASP A 236 0.18 0.62 9.62
CA ASP A 236 -0.76 1.73 9.54
C ASP A 236 -1.90 1.32 8.63
N ALA A 237 -3.13 1.42 9.12
CA ALA A 237 -4.30 1.10 8.32
C ALA A 237 -4.45 2.08 7.16
N GLY A 238 -4.92 1.60 6.01
CA GLY A 238 -5.15 2.43 4.85
C GLY A 238 -5.09 1.69 3.54
N SER A 239 -5.59 2.33 2.50
CA SER A 239 -5.53 1.85 1.13
C SER A 239 -4.26 2.35 0.45
N VAL A 240 -3.85 1.65 -0.59
CA VAL A 240 -2.70 1.97 -1.43
C VAL A 240 -3.19 2.64 -2.70
N SER A 241 -2.66 3.81 -3.02
CA SER A 241 -2.88 4.51 -4.29
C SER A 241 -1.59 4.62 -5.09
N ASP A 242 -1.66 5.13 -6.31
CA ASP A 242 -0.50 5.44 -7.14
C ASP A 242 0.42 6.54 -6.54
N ASP A 243 -0.08 7.30 -5.57
CA ASP A 243 0.69 8.29 -4.79
C ASP A 243 1.34 7.70 -3.52
N THR A 244 1.25 6.39 -3.29
CA THR A 244 1.78 5.75 -2.07
C THR A 244 3.30 5.62 -2.13
N GLU A 245 3.99 6.10 -1.07
CA GLU A 245 5.44 5.96 -0.96
C GLU A 245 5.85 4.50 -0.70
N LEU A 246 6.80 3.97 -1.48
CA LEU A 246 7.26 2.58 -1.43
C LEU A 246 7.80 2.13 -0.06
N PHE A 247 8.26 3.05 0.79
CA PHE A 247 8.77 2.70 2.12
C PHE A 247 7.79 3.02 3.27
N LEU A 248 6.54 3.38 2.93
CA LEU A 248 5.46 3.63 3.87
C LEU A 248 4.14 3.01 3.37
N ILE A 249 4.21 1.81 2.78
CA ILE A 249 3.02 1.14 2.24
C ILE A 249 2.13 0.68 3.40
N PRO A 250 0.88 1.18 3.48
CA PRO A 250 -0.06 0.82 4.53
C PRO A 250 -0.63 -0.58 4.32
N ARG A 251 -1.10 -1.20 5.40
CA ARG A 251 -1.77 -2.50 5.37
C ARG A 251 -2.95 -2.52 6.34
N GLU A 252 -4.06 -3.11 5.95
CA GLU A 252 -5.27 -3.23 6.78
C GLU A 252 -5.18 -4.45 7.69
N PRO A 253 -5.11 -4.28 9.02
CA PRO A 253 -5.03 -5.38 9.96
C PRO A 253 -6.37 -6.11 10.09
N ILE A 254 -6.36 -7.43 9.86
CA ILE A 254 -7.50 -8.33 10.05
C ILE A 254 -7.15 -9.29 11.19
N LEU A 255 -7.49 -8.89 12.40
CA LEU A 255 -7.06 -9.58 13.62
C LEU A 255 -8.00 -9.31 14.79
N GLY A 256 -7.93 -10.17 15.80
CA GLY A 256 -8.80 -10.09 16.95
C GLY A 256 -10.26 -10.44 16.63
N THR A 257 -11.17 -10.03 17.49
CA THR A 257 -12.60 -10.35 17.36
C THR A 257 -13.31 -9.41 16.41
N ASP A 258 -13.18 -8.10 16.66
CA ASP A 258 -13.97 -7.08 15.95
C ASP A 258 -13.41 -6.77 14.57
N TRP A 259 -12.10 -6.67 14.45
CA TRP A 259 -11.42 -6.36 13.18
C TRP A 259 -11.32 -7.56 12.24
N ALA A 260 -11.62 -8.79 12.72
CA ALA A 260 -11.73 -9.97 11.88
C ALA A 260 -13.16 -10.22 11.38
N SER A 261 -14.15 -9.44 11.79
CA SER A 261 -15.53 -9.59 11.32
C SER A 261 -15.67 -9.34 9.82
N LEU A 262 -16.60 -10.03 9.16
CA LEU A 262 -16.86 -9.79 7.73
C LEU A 262 -17.36 -8.36 7.47
N GLU A 263 -18.06 -7.76 8.42
CA GLU A 263 -18.51 -6.37 8.33
C GLU A 263 -17.32 -5.42 8.26
N HIS A 264 -16.37 -5.55 9.20
CA HIS A 264 -15.14 -4.75 9.18
C HIS A 264 -14.33 -5.00 7.90
N PHE A 265 -14.17 -6.25 7.48
CA PHE A 265 -13.50 -6.65 6.25
C PHE A 265 -14.09 -5.93 5.02
N ARG A 266 -15.42 -5.85 4.92
CA ARG A 266 -16.09 -5.11 3.84
C ARG A 266 -15.85 -3.60 3.93
N GLN A 267 -15.91 -3.05 5.14
CA GLN A 267 -15.66 -1.61 5.35
C GLN A 267 -14.25 -1.21 4.92
N VAL A 268 -13.23 -2.03 5.21
CA VAL A 268 -11.85 -1.71 4.80
C VAL A 268 -11.64 -1.83 3.30
N LEU A 269 -12.34 -2.75 2.62
CA LEU A 269 -12.31 -2.87 1.16
C LEU A 269 -12.90 -1.65 0.44
N GLU A 270 -13.74 -0.87 1.11
CA GLU A 270 -14.34 0.36 0.57
C GLU A 270 -13.55 1.62 0.93
N ARG A 271 -12.48 1.52 1.70
CA ARG A 271 -11.61 2.65 2.00
C ARG A 271 -10.84 3.09 0.76
N ILE A 272 -10.47 4.36 0.76
CA ILE A 272 -9.57 4.94 -0.23
C ILE A 272 -8.42 5.63 0.46
N ASP A 273 -7.34 5.83 -0.26
CA ASP A 273 -6.22 6.59 0.22
C ASP A 273 -6.55 8.09 0.30
N LEU A 274 -5.90 8.78 1.25
CA LEU A 274 -5.95 10.24 1.41
C LEU A 274 -4.53 10.79 1.21
N PRO A 275 -4.11 11.04 -0.02
CA PRO A 275 -2.75 11.47 -0.33
C PRO A 275 -2.43 12.85 0.25
N PHE A 276 -1.28 12.94 0.92
CA PHE A 276 -0.72 14.21 1.40
C PHE A 276 0.80 14.25 1.17
N ALA A 277 1.35 15.45 1.01
CA ALA A 277 2.77 15.67 0.74
C ALA A 277 3.59 15.91 2.01
N ASP A 278 3.12 16.82 2.85
CA ASP A 278 3.81 17.22 4.06
C ASP A 278 2.95 16.91 5.28
N MET A 279 3.57 16.60 6.39
CA MET A 279 2.89 16.31 7.65
C MET A 279 3.58 17.01 8.83
N THR A 280 2.80 17.33 9.85
CA THR A 280 3.32 17.93 11.08
C THR A 280 2.68 17.29 12.32
N PRO A 281 3.48 16.81 13.30
CA PRO A 281 4.90 16.53 13.19
C PRO A 281 5.16 15.46 12.11
N ASP A 282 6.33 15.46 11.50
CA ASP A 282 6.77 14.40 10.60
C ASP A 282 7.09 13.10 11.38
N PHE A 283 7.51 12.04 10.67
CA PHE A 283 7.88 10.77 11.30
C PHE A 283 9.30 10.73 11.91
N ALA A 284 10.01 11.86 11.97
CA ALA A 284 11.22 11.97 12.75
C ALA A 284 10.88 11.96 14.27
N PRO A 285 11.83 11.55 15.12
CA PRO A 285 11.62 11.64 16.56
C PRO A 285 11.25 13.06 17.00
N LEU A 286 10.20 13.17 17.83
CA LEU A 286 9.71 14.46 18.31
C LEU A 286 10.82 15.27 18.98
N ARG A 287 10.99 16.52 18.53
CA ARG A 287 11.95 17.48 19.08
C ARG A 287 11.34 18.36 20.15
N GLU A 288 10.03 18.60 20.05
CA GLU A 288 9.25 19.43 20.97
C GLU A 288 8.02 18.65 21.44
N ASN A 289 7.69 18.76 22.73
CA ASN A 289 6.53 18.15 23.35
C ASN A 289 5.93 19.10 24.39
N PRO A 290 4.71 19.63 24.18
CA PRO A 290 3.74 19.23 23.14
C PRO A 290 4.11 19.72 21.73
N PRO A 291 3.78 18.92 20.69
CA PRO A 291 3.76 19.44 19.33
C PRO A 291 2.64 20.47 19.21
N ALA A 292 2.90 21.65 18.66
CA ALA A 292 1.91 22.72 18.57
C ALA A 292 0.71 22.39 17.67
N ARG A 293 0.91 21.47 16.72
CA ARG A 293 -0.10 21.13 15.70
C ARG A 293 0.06 19.69 15.21
N PHE A 294 -1.06 19.04 14.86
CA PHE A 294 -1.09 17.83 14.05
C PHE A 294 -1.82 18.11 12.74
N GLY A 295 -1.25 17.74 11.62
CA GLY A 295 -1.88 18.02 10.33
C GLY A 295 -1.03 17.59 9.15
N ALA A 296 -1.60 17.78 7.94
CA ALA A 296 -0.90 17.51 6.70
C ALA A 296 -1.39 18.41 5.55
N ARG A 297 -0.56 18.57 4.52
CA ARG A 297 -0.91 19.25 3.29
C ARG A 297 -1.42 18.25 2.26
N LEU A 298 -2.72 18.33 1.95
CA LEU A 298 -3.38 17.44 1.01
C LEU A 298 -2.92 17.69 -0.43
N LEU A 299 -2.82 16.61 -1.22
CA LEU A 299 -2.53 16.73 -2.65
C LEU A 299 -3.77 17.10 -3.46
N TYR A 300 -4.96 16.66 -3.04
CA TYR A 300 -6.21 16.81 -3.78
C TYR A 300 -7.37 17.20 -2.84
N PRO A 301 -7.32 18.38 -2.16
CA PRO A 301 -8.34 18.76 -1.17
C PRO A 301 -9.75 18.85 -1.75
N GLU A 302 -9.87 19.17 -3.03
CA GLU A 302 -11.16 19.30 -3.74
C GLU A 302 -11.91 17.97 -3.90
N ARG A 303 -11.23 16.83 -3.80
CA ARG A 303 -11.85 15.49 -3.85
C ARG A 303 -12.72 15.20 -2.63
N TYR A 304 -12.50 15.90 -1.53
CA TYR A 304 -13.09 15.56 -0.25
C TYR A 304 -14.12 16.63 0.19
N ARG A 305 -15.06 16.23 1.02
CA ARG A 305 -16.02 17.13 1.64
C ARG A 305 -15.32 17.93 2.73
N SER A 306 -15.34 19.26 2.62
CA SER A 306 -14.61 20.17 3.54
C SER A 306 -15.07 20.08 5.00
N ASP A 307 -16.31 19.64 5.24
CA ASP A 307 -16.93 19.48 6.56
C ASP A 307 -16.65 18.10 7.21
N SER A 308 -15.93 17.21 6.52
CA SER A 308 -15.76 15.81 6.94
C SER A 308 -14.37 15.48 7.47
N PHE A 309 -13.43 16.42 7.47
CA PHE A 309 -12.08 16.15 7.94
C PHE A 309 -12.02 15.99 9.45
N GLY A 310 -11.28 14.96 9.86
CA GLY A 310 -10.95 14.75 11.26
C GLY A 310 -9.56 14.19 11.41
N ILE A 311 -8.98 14.45 12.58
CA ILE A 311 -7.67 13.95 12.97
C ILE A 311 -7.81 13.12 14.25
N PHE A 312 -7.24 11.93 14.21
CA PHE A 312 -7.08 11.06 15.35
C PHE A 312 -5.62 11.00 15.75
N VAL A 313 -5.34 11.16 17.04
CA VAL A 313 -4.03 10.91 17.64
C VAL A 313 -4.21 9.83 18.71
N SER A 314 -3.39 8.77 18.71
CA SER A 314 -3.58 7.60 19.59
C SER A 314 -3.78 7.94 21.06
N GLU A 315 -3.17 9.02 21.54
CA GLU A 315 -3.21 9.44 22.94
C GLU A 315 -4.28 10.51 23.22
N LEU A 316 -4.69 11.26 22.19
CA LEU A 316 -5.63 12.37 22.32
C LEU A 316 -7.03 12.04 21.82
N GLY A 317 -7.20 10.94 21.09
CA GLY A 317 -8.46 10.55 20.47
C GLY A 317 -8.76 11.32 19.19
N TRP A 318 -10.03 11.27 18.80
CA TRP A 318 -10.56 11.91 17.58
C TRP A 318 -10.94 13.37 17.82
N GLN A 319 -10.58 14.23 16.87
CA GLN A 319 -10.92 15.65 16.87
C GLN A 319 -11.36 16.10 15.47
N GLN A 320 -12.33 17.03 15.40
CA GLN A 320 -12.69 17.68 14.15
C GLN A 320 -11.54 18.56 13.69
N ALA A 321 -11.14 18.40 12.43
CA ALA A 321 -10.03 19.16 11.86
C ALA A 321 -10.48 20.43 11.16
N ILE A 322 -9.57 21.39 11.04
CA ILE A 322 -9.71 22.61 10.27
C ILE A 322 -9.08 22.39 8.90
N LEU A 323 -9.79 22.74 7.83
CA LEU A 323 -9.23 22.81 6.48
C LEU A 323 -9.02 24.28 6.11
N GLU A 324 -7.77 24.67 5.87
CA GLU A 324 -7.38 26.00 5.42
C GLU A 324 -6.50 25.90 4.17
N GLY A 325 -7.07 26.25 3.01
CA GLY A 325 -6.44 26.03 1.72
C GLY A 325 -6.29 24.51 1.44
N ASP A 326 -5.05 24.01 1.36
CA ASP A 326 -4.71 22.62 1.21
C ASP A 326 -4.23 21.96 2.52
N TRP A 327 -4.18 22.70 3.64
CA TRP A 327 -3.78 22.18 4.95
C TRP A 327 -4.99 21.72 5.76
N VAL A 328 -4.90 20.52 6.29
CA VAL A 328 -5.79 19.95 7.30
C VAL A 328 -5.06 19.81 8.61
N TYR A 329 -5.61 20.36 9.70
CA TYR A 329 -4.90 20.36 10.97
C TYR A 329 -5.82 20.50 12.20
N ILE A 330 -5.26 20.17 13.37
CA ILE A 330 -5.74 20.56 14.70
C ILE A 330 -4.59 21.23 15.45
N ASP A 331 -4.88 22.28 16.23
CA ASP A 331 -3.93 22.85 17.16
C ASP A 331 -3.89 21.99 18.44
N ASN A 332 -2.73 21.95 19.11
CA ASN A 332 -2.53 21.11 20.28
C ASN A 332 -1.66 21.79 21.34
N GLU A 333 -2.07 21.66 22.59
CA GLU A 333 -1.33 22.14 23.76
C GLU A 333 -1.02 20.99 24.77
N THR A 334 -1.42 19.74 24.40
CA THR A 334 -1.30 18.58 25.29
C THR A 334 -0.02 17.81 24.98
N SER A 335 0.80 17.58 25.99
CA SER A 335 2.01 16.76 25.88
C SER A 335 1.67 15.30 25.62
N LEU A 336 2.46 14.65 24.78
CA LEU A 336 2.40 13.22 24.52
C LEU A 336 3.27 12.47 25.51
N ASN A 337 2.74 11.41 26.14
CA ASN A 337 3.42 10.60 27.15
C ASN A 337 3.77 9.20 26.67
N ARG A 338 3.21 8.77 25.54
CA ARG A 338 3.56 7.49 24.92
C ARG A 338 4.79 7.64 24.04
N ARG A 339 5.61 6.61 24.01
CA ARG A 339 6.77 6.55 23.11
C ARG A 339 6.38 6.53 21.65
N ILE A 340 5.22 5.95 21.36
CA ILE A 340 4.68 5.84 20.01
C ILE A 340 3.24 6.34 20.00
N ASN A 341 2.98 7.25 19.07
CA ASN A 341 1.65 7.70 18.71
C ASN A 341 1.44 7.52 17.21
N ARG A 342 0.25 7.08 16.82
CA ARG A 342 -0.21 7.14 15.42
C ARG A 342 -1.13 8.34 15.26
N VAL A 343 -0.91 9.08 14.20
CA VAL A 343 -1.77 10.17 13.76
C VAL A 343 -2.49 9.71 12.50
N MET A 344 -3.78 9.97 12.40
CA MET A 344 -4.59 9.65 11.23
C MET A 344 -5.37 10.89 10.81
N ILE A 345 -5.36 11.19 9.52
CA ILE A 345 -6.35 12.08 8.93
C ILE A 345 -7.38 11.22 8.22
N SER A 346 -8.66 11.57 8.36
CA SER A 346 -9.69 10.99 7.51
C SER A 346 -10.67 12.04 7.03
N ALA A 347 -11.33 11.70 5.90
CA ALA A 347 -12.35 12.52 5.27
C ALA A 347 -13.36 11.63 4.52
N ARG A 348 -14.42 12.26 4.00
CA ARG A 348 -15.34 11.63 3.05
C ARG A 348 -15.05 12.14 1.65
N GLU A 349 -14.81 11.22 0.72
CA GLU A 349 -14.73 11.57 -0.70
C GLU A 349 -16.07 12.14 -1.17
N ARG A 350 -16.02 13.19 -1.98
CA ARG A 350 -17.21 13.95 -2.37
C ARG A 350 -18.16 13.14 -3.23
N ASP A 351 -17.62 12.45 -4.22
CA ASP A 351 -18.41 11.80 -5.27
C ASP A 351 -18.97 10.46 -4.82
N SER A 352 -18.16 9.62 -4.18
CA SER A 352 -18.54 8.27 -3.77
C SER A 352 -19.07 8.19 -2.33
N GLY A 353 -18.72 9.16 -1.47
CA GLY A 353 -18.97 9.11 -0.03
C GLY A 353 -18.09 8.11 0.72
N ARG A 354 -17.11 7.48 0.04
CA ARG A 354 -16.17 6.53 0.64
C ARG A 354 -15.30 7.22 1.70
N THR A 355 -14.86 6.46 2.68
CA THR A 355 -13.92 6.96 3.69
C THR A 355 -12.51 6.97 3.12
N ALA A 356 -11.91 8.15 3.04
CA ALA A 356 -10.50 8.34 2.78
C ALA A 356 -9.76 8.47 4.10
N LEU A 357 -8.61 7.80 4.23
CA LEU A 357 -7.77 7.96 5.42
C LEU A 357 -6.30 7.63 5.11
N ARG A 358 -5.41 8.24 5.88
CA ARG A 358 -3.99 7.91 5.90
C ARG A 358 -3.41 8.16 7.29
N PHE A 359 -2.57 7.23 7.73
CA PHE A 359 -1.85 7.31 8.99
C PHE A 359 -0.38 7.70 8.78
N TRP A 360 0.22 8.22 9.84
CA TRP A 360 1.66 8.21 10.05
C TRP A 360 1.97 8.04 11.53
N MET A 361 3.22 7.71 11.82
CA MET A 361 3.65 7.41 13.18
C MET A 361 4.57 8.50 13.71
N LEU A 362 4.44 8.79 15.00
CA LEU A 362 5.32 9.66 15.76
C LEU A 362 6.05 8.86 16.83
N THR A 363 7.34 9.07 16.94
CA THR A 363 8.14 8.55 18.06
C THR A 363 8.50 9.67 19.02
N ASN A 364 8.29 9.43 20.32
CA ASN A 364 8.66 10.37 21.39
C ASN A 364 9.76 9.75 22.26
N PRO A 365 11.03 10.02 21.97
CA PRO A 365 12.15 9.46 22.74
C PRO A 365 12.22 9.97 24.18
N SER A 366 11.54 11.10 24.48
CA SER A 366 11.49 11.69 25.81
C SER A 366 10.36 11.14 26.68
N ALA A 367 9.51 10.29 26.14
CA ALA A 367 8.45 9.64 26.93
C ALA A 367 9.05 8.69 27.96
N PRO A 368 8.43 8.56 29.16
CA PRO A 368 8.93 7.75 30.27
C PRO A 368 9.00 6.24 29.94
#